data_341f4aad449d0d30b3527ef270c900f8
#
_entry.id   341f4aad449d0d30b3527ef270c900f8
#
_cell.length_a   1.000
_cell.length_b   1.000
_cell.length_c   1.000
_cell.angle_alpha   90.00
_cell.angle_beta   90.00
_cell.angle_gamma   90.00
#
_symmetry.space_group_name_H-M   'P 1'
#
loop_
_entity.id
_entity.type
_entity.pdbx_description
1 polymer ?
#
loop_
_entity_poly.entity_id
_entity_poly.type
_entity_poly.pdbx_seq_one_letter_code
_entity_poly.pdbx_strand_id
1 'polypeptide(L)'
;DCHIRPDAPGIERKSGEDEETYISRISADLQTSITRIELETGQNVTTFTYPLGKMELWAEPFLQQHFAVTLSGVYGTARYGDSLYHLPRYNITDLHPASEYLRLLTGSQELRILKASIFPIKRDDKERSHE
;
A
#
# COMPACT_ATOMS: atom_id res chain seq x y z
N ASP A 1 2.95 6.95 -13.19
CA ASP A 1 1.60 7.26 -12.73
C ASP A 1 0.79 5.98 -12.66
N CYS A 2 0.97 5.24 -11.55
CA CYS A 2 0.12 4.12 -11.23
C CYS A 2 -1.29 4.69 -10.93
N HIS A 3 -1.90 5.29 -11.98
CA HIS A 3 -3.18 5.90 -11.86
C HIS A 3 -4.22 4.83 -11.61
N ILE A 4 -4.81 4.90 -10.45
CA ILE A 4 -6.03 4.22 -10.10
C ILE A 4 -7.10 4.72 -11.08
N ARG A 5 -7.15 4.11 -12.26
CA ARG A 5 -8.32 4.20 -13.10
C ARG A 5 -9.34 3.21 -12.52
N PRO A 6 -10.64 3.51 -12.55
CA PRO A 6 -11.65 2.59 -12.06
C PRO A 6 -11.60 1.20 -12.71
N ASP A 7 -10.99 1.11 -13.89
CA ASP A 7 -10.81 -0.08 -14.71
C ASP A 7 -9.41 -0.71 -14.64
N ALA A 8 -8.49 -0.10 -13.87
CA ALA A 8 -7.14 -0.61 -13.71
C ALA A 8 -6.89 -1.04 -12.25
N PRO A 9 -6.62 -2.31 -11.99
CA PRO A 9 -6.49 -2.86 -10.64
C PRO A 9 -5.18 -2.45 -9.92
N GLY A 10 -4.52 -1.39 -10.35
CA GLY A 10 -3.19 -1.04 -9.84
C GLY A 10 -2.17 -2.13 -10.17
N ILE A 11 -1.52 -2.68 -9.13
CA ILE A 11 -0.55 -3.76 -9.30
C ILE A 11 -1.21 -5.16 -9.39
N GLU A 12 -2.51 -5.28 -9.16
CA GLU A 12 -3.19 -6.58 -9.19
C GLU A 12 -3.25 -7.18 -10.61
N ARG A 13 -3.34 -8.50 -10.66
CA ARG A 13 -3.57 -9.22 -11.91
C ARG A 13 -4.94 -8.91 -12.50
N LYS A 14 -4.99 -8.86 -13.82
CA LYS A 14 -6.26 -8.85 -14.54
C LYS A 14 -6.83 -10.27 -14.61
N SER A 15 -8.13 -10.37 -14.74
CA SER A 15 -8.80 -11.67 -14.89
C SER A 15 -8.27 -12.38 -16.15
N GLY A 16 -7.79 -13.62 -15.97
CA GLY A 16 -7.24 -14.43 -17.07
C GLY A 16 -5.82 -14.04 -17.50
N GLU A 17 -5.15 -13.12 -16.84
CA GLU A 17 -3.77 -12.73 -17.14
C GLU A 17 -2.80 -13.83 -16.63
N ASP A 18 -1.95 -14.33 -17.53
CA ASP A 18 -0.85 -15.22 -17.17
C ASP A 18 0.34 -14.46 -16.58
N GLU A 19 1.28 -15.17 -15.97
CA GLU A 19 2.41 -14.58 -15.26
C GLU A 19 3.33 -13.77 -16.18
N GLU A 20 3.62 -14.26 -17.38
CA GLU A 20 4.51 -13.59 -18.33
C GLU A 20 3.93 -12.26 -18.80
N THR A 21 2.66 -12.26 -19.19
CA THR A 21 1.91 -11.06 -19.57
C THR A 21 1.84 -10.06 -18.43
N TYR A 22 1.55 -10.55 -17.20
CA TYR A 22 1.52 -9.73 -16.00
C TYR A 22 2.87 -9.05 -15.75
N ILE A 23 3.96 -9.81 -15.70
CA ILE A 23 5.31 -9.29 -15.42
C ILE A 23 5.72 -8.28 -16.48
N SER A 24 5.47 -8.58 -17.76
CA SER A 24 5.77 -7.66 -18.87
C SER A 24 5.04 -6.30 -18.70
N ARG A 25 3.75 -6.34 -18.39
CA ARG A 25 2.93 -5.14 -18.19
C ARG A 25 3.39 -4.32 -17.00
N ILE A 26 3.59 -4.94 -15.84
CA ILE A 26 3.97 -4.25 -14.60
C ILE A 26 5.40 -3.71 -14.68
N SER A 27 6.33 -4.48 -15.24
CA SER A 27 7.72 -4.03 -15.43
C SER A 27 7.79 -2.78 -16.31
N ALA A 28 7.06 -2.77 -17.42
CA ALA A 28 7.02 -1.62 -18.32
C ALA A 28 6.43 -0.36 -17.66
N ASP A 29 5.34 -0.52 -16.91
CA ASP A 29 4.68 0.58 -16.18
C ASP A 29 5.58 1.15 -15.08
N LEU A 30 6.15 0.29 -14.24
CA LEU A 30 7.03 0.70 -13.16
C LEU A 30 8.32 1.34 -13.69
N GLN A 31 8.94 0.76 -14.72
CA GLN A 31 10.15 1.34 -15.33
C GLN A 31 9.88 2.73 -15.92
N THR A 32 8.74 2.92 -16.55
CA THR A 32 8.31 4.22 -17.07
C THR A 32 8.16 5.24 -15.93
N SER A 33 7.53 4.83 -14.83
CA SER A 33 7.31 5.67 -13.64
C SER A 33 8.64 6.05 -12.97
N ILE A 34 9.55 5.08 -12.78
CA ILE A 34 10.87 5.30 -12.22
C ILE A 34 11.63 6.32 -13.07
N THR A 35 11.76 6.06 -14.37
CA THR A 35 12.49 6.93 -15.29
C THR A 35 11.95 8.36 -15.27
N ARG A 36 10.64 8.52 -15.26
CA ARG A 36 10.01 9.84 -15.23
C ARG A 36 10.29 10.61 -13.93
N ILE A 37 10.14 9.94 -12.78
CA ILE A 37 10.42 10.55 -11.48
C ILE A 37 11.89 10.96 -11.39
N GLU A 38 12.80 10.09 -11.80
CA GLU A 38 14.24 10.37 -11.75
C GLU A 38 14.64 11.52 -12.66
N LEU A 39 14.07 11.60 -13.86
CA LEU A 39 14.31 12.72 -14.78
C LEU A 39 13.79 14.06 -14.24
N GLU A 40 12.62 14.07 -13.62
CA GLU A 40 12.00 15.30 -13.12
C GLU A 40 12.59 15.76 -11.79
N THR A 41 13.04 14.84 -10.94
CA THR A 41 13.54 15.17 -9.59
C THR A 41 15.05 15.17 -9.45
N GLY A 42 15.76 14.50 -10.35
CA GLY A 42 17.20 14.24 -10.25
C GLY A 42 17.57 13.28 -9.10
N GLN A 43 16.59 12.56 -8.54
CA GLN A 43 16.79 11.65 -7.41
C GLN A 43 16.42 10.22 -7.80
N ASN A 44 17.20 9.24 -7.31
CA ASN A 44 16.91 7.84 -7.52
C ASN A 44 15.63 7.42 -6.77
N VAL A 45 14.78 6.63 -7.42
CA VAL A 45 13.61 6.04 -6.80
C VAL A 45 14.03 4.78 -6.05
N THR A 46 13.92 4.80 -4.72
CA THR A 46 14.35 3.70 -3.85
C THR A 46 13.22 3.01 -3.12
N THR A 47 12.04 3.58 -3.13
CA THR A 47 10.90 3.12 -2.33
C THR A 47 9.66 2.91 -3.18
N PHE A 48 9.01 1.78 -2.99
CA PHE A 48 7.72 1.47 -3.61
C PHE A 48 6.62 1.33 -2.55
N THR A 49 5.48 1.95 -2.80
CA THR A 49 4.28 1.79 -1.96
C THR A 49 3.18 1.13 -2.75
N TYR A 50 2.67 -0.01 -2.24
CA TYR A 50 1.59 -0.74 -2.90
C TYR A 50 0.34 0.12 -3.05
N PRO A 51 -0.13 0.40 -4.28
CA PRO A 51 -1.36 1.15 -4.52
C PRO A 51 -2.54 0.46 -3.84
N LEU A 52 -3.38 1.22 -3.14
CA LEU A 52 -4.50 0.70 -2.35
C LEU A 52 -4.12 -0.34 -1.28
N GLY A 53 -2.82 -0.52 -1.01
CA GLY A 53 -2.31 -1.56 -0.11
C GLY A 53 -2.44 -2.98 -0.64
N LYS A 54 -2.82 -3.15 -1.91
CA LYS A 54 -2.99 -4.45 -2.56
C LYS A 54 -1.67 -4.96 -3.07
N MET A 55 -1.36 -6.21 -2.72
CA MET A 55 -0.11 -6.88 -3.05
C MET A 55 -0.35 -7.97 -4.10
N GLU A 56 0.66 -8.18 -4.96
CA GLU A 56 0.67 -9.27 -5.92
C GLU A 56 2.01 -9.99 -5.88
N LEU A 57 1.98 -11.29 -5.59
CA LEU A 57 3.19 -12.08 -5.39
C LEU A 57 4.08 -12.15 -6.64
N TRP A 58 3.50 -12.12 -7.82
CA TRP A 58 4.28 -12.14 -9.07
C TRP A 58 5.10 -10.87 -9.30
N ALA A 59 4.74 -9.75 -8.65
CA ALA A 59 5.50 -8.52 -8.73
C ALA A 59 6.75 -8.51 -7.83
N GLU A 60 6.77 -9.34 -6.79
CA GLU A 60 7.80 -9.31 -5.74
C GLU A 60 9.23 -9.41 -6.27
N PRO A 61 9.59 -10.35 -7.17
CA PRO A 61 10.97 -10.44 -7.67
C PRO A 61 11.42 -9.17 -8.38
N PHE A 62 10.53 -8.53 -9.15
CA PHE A 62 10.82 -7.26 -9.81
C PHE A 62 10.97 -6.13 -8.79
N LEU A 63 10.06 -6.04 -7.82
CA LEU A 63 10.09 -4.99 -6.81
C LEU A 63 11.35 -5.06 -5.95
N GLN A 64 11.76 -6.25 -5.52
CA GLN A 64 12.97 -6.46 -4.73
C GLN A 64 14.26 -6.17 -5.51
N GLN A 65 14.24 -6.30 -6.83
CA GLN A 65 15.36 -5.97 -7.67
C GLN A 65 15.56 -4.46 -7.86
N HIS A 66 14.46 -3.69 -7.88
CA HIS A 66 14.49 -2.26 -8.25
C HIS A 66 14.31 -1.31 -7.08
N PHE A 67 13.75 -1.77 -5.96
CA PHE A 67 13.48 -0.92 -4.80
C PHE A 67 14.17 -1.47 -3.55
N ALA A 68 14.74 -0.57 -2.76
CA ALA A 68 15.35 -0.93 -1.47
C ALA A 68 14.32 -1.18 -0.38
N VAL A 69 13.14 -0.57 -0.50
CA VAL A 69 12.08 -0.60 0.50
C VAL A 69 10.71 -0.73 -0.18
N THR A 70 9.83 -1.58 0.34
CA THR A 70 8.42 -1.57 -0.05
C THR A 70 7.51 -1.37 1.16
N LEU A 71 6.44 -0.59 0.97
CA LEU A 71 5.44 -0.25 1.98
C LEU A 71 4.10 -0.90 1.63
N SER A 72 3.58 -1.72 2.54
CA SER A 72 2.29 -2.40 2.39
C SER A 72 1.10 -1.51 2.79
N GLY A 73 -0.11 -2.05 2.69
CA GLY A 73 -1.32 -1.45 3.25
C GLY A 73 -1.63 -1.89 4.68
N VAL A 74 -0.77 -2.71 5.29
CA VAL A 74 -0.96 -3.20 6.64
C VAL A 74 -0.69 -2.07 7.63
N TYR A 75 -1.61 -1.87 8.57
CA TYR A 75 -1.43 -0.88 9.65
C TYR A 75 -0.44 -1.39 10.68
N GLY A 76 0.54 -0.56 11.02
CA GLY A 76 1.52 -0.90 12.04
C GLY A 76 2.77 -0.03 11.96
N THR A 77 3.69 -0.30 12.88
CA THR A 77 4.99 0.36 13.00
C THR A 77 6.09 -0.63 12.62
N ALA A 78 7.01 -0.21 11.77
CA ALA A 78 8.23 -0.96 11.47
C ALA A 78 9.14 -1.01 12.71
N ARG A 79 9.78 -2.16 12.94
CA ARG A 79 10.68 -2.40 14.07
C ARG A 79 12.08 -2.72 13.57
N TYR A 80 13.06 -2.49 14.43
CA TYR A 80 14.43 -2.89 14.12
C TYR A 80 14.50 -4.41 13.90
N GLY A 81 15.06 -4.81 12.77
CA GLY A 81 15.17 -6.20 12.36
C GLY A 81 14.04 -6.71 11.46
N ASP A 82 13.00 -5.91 11.21
CA ASP A 82 11.98 -6.24 10.20
C ASP A 82 12.60 -6.27 8.81
N SER A 83 12.00 -7.06 7.92
CA SER A 83 12.30 -6.98 6.48
C SER A 83 12.01 -5.58 5.96
N LEU A 84 12.86 -5.07 5.07
CA LEU A 84 12.60 -3.80 4.38
C LEU A 84 11.50 -3.91 3.32
N TYR A 85 11.01 -5.12 3.07
CA TYR A 85 9.90 -5.36 2.16
C TYR A 85 8.61 -5.58 2.93
N HIS A 86 7.51 -4.99 2.42
CA HIS A 86 6.16 -5.02 3.00
C HIS A 86 6.05 -4.33 4.35
N LEU A 87 6.87 -3.32 4.61
CA LEU A 87 6.79 -2.57 5.85
C LEU A 87 5.36 -2.04 6.09
N PRO A 88 4.88 -2.13 7.33
CA PRO A 88 3.59 -1.57 7.70
C PRO A 88 3.60 -0.04 7.64
N ARG A 89 2.44 0.56 7.45
CA ARG A 89 2.28 2.01 7.44
C ARG A 89 0.94 2.45 8.01
N TYR A 90 0.87 3.71 8.42
CA TYR A 90 -0.39 4.36 8.78
C TYR A 90 -0.81 5.31 7.67
N ASN A 91 -2.09 5.29 7.32
CA ASN A 91 -2.67 6.30 6.43
C ASN A 91 -3.06 7.53 7.26
N ILE A 92 -2.48 8.66 6.92
CA ILE A 92 -2.83 9.94 7.52
C ILE A 92 -3.91 10.59 6.66
N THR A 93 -5.02 10.94 7.28
CA THR A 93 -6.18 11.58 6.63
C THR A 93 -6.63 12.77 7.46
N ASP A 94 -7.45 13.63 6.89
CA ASP A 94 -8.10 14.76 7.57
C ASP A 94 -9.28 14.35 8.45
N LEU A 95 -9.67 13.06 8.44
CA LEU A 95 -10.77 12.53 9.24
C LEU A 95 -10.48 12.43 10.74
N HIS A 96 -9.20 12.48 11.12
CA HIS A 96 -8.75 12.32 12.50
C HIS A 96 -7.88 13.48 12.95
N PRO A 97 -7.96 13.92 14.21
CA PRO A 97 -7.12 14.97 14.74
C PRO A 97 -5.65 14.55 14.85
N ALA A 98 -4.72 15.50 14.72
CA ALA A 98 -3.28 15.26 14.81
C ALA A 98 -2.86 14.53 16.11
N SER A 99 -3.56 14.76 17.23
CA SER A 99 -3.31 14.08 18.50
C SER A 99 -3.52 12.58 18.44
N GLU A 100 -4.38 12.09 17.57
CA GLU A 100 -4.59 10.65 17.37
C GLU A 100 -3.41 10.02 16.62
N TYR A 101 -2.88 10.69 15.61
CA TYR A 101 -1.68 10.24 14.90
C TYR A 101 -0.44 10.27 15.78
N LEU A 102 -0.30 11.26 16.66
CA LEU A 102 0.81 11.29 17.63
C LEU A 102 0.80 10.09 18.58
N ARG A 103 -0.39 9.59 18.94
CA ARG A 103 -0.50 8.36 19.75
C ARG A 103 -0.03 7.10 19.00
N LEU A 104 -0.14 7.06 17.67
CA LEU A 104 0.39 5.96 16.87
C LEU A 104 1.92 5.90 16.96
N LEU A 105 2.59 7.05 16.97
CA LEU A 105 4.05 7.16 17.09
C LEU A 105 4.57 6.69 18.47
N THR A 106 3.74 6.72 19.49
CA THR A 106 4.12 6.29 20.85
C THR A 106 3.85 4.80 21.14
N GLY A 107 3.38 4.04 20.13
CA GLY A 107 3.11 2.59 20.26
C GLY A 107 1.90 2.24 21.13
N SER A 108 1.24 3.21 21.74
CA SER A 108 0.12 2.97 22.68
C SER A 108 -1.18 2.49 21.99
N GLN A 109 -1.22 2.49 20.66
CA GLN A 109 -2.41 2.09 19.88
C GLN A 109 -2.29 0.74 19.19
N GLU A 110 -1.14 0.10 19.17
CA GLU A 110 -0.97 -1.22 18.51
C GLU A 110 -1.99 -2.25 19.04
N LEU A 111 -2.26 -2.23 20.34
CA LEU A 111 -3.24 -3.12 20.97
C LEU A 111 -4.70 -2.85 20.51
N ARG A 112 -5.05 -1.60 20.20
CA ARG A 112 -6.41 -1.26 19.73
C ARG A 112 -6.60 -1.64 18.27
N ILE A 113 -5.58 -1.44 17.45
CA ILE A 113 -5.59 -1.80 16.02
C ILE A 113 -5.63 -3.32 15.87
N LEU A 114 -4.85 -4.05 16.67
CA LEU A 114 -4.89 -5.52 16.70
C LEU A 114 -6.30 -6.03 17.07
N LYS A 115 -6.96 -5.41 18.06
CA LYS A 115 -8.34 -5.74 18.44
C LYS A 115 -9.34 -5.42 17.32
N ALA A 116 -9.20 -4.28 16.64
CA ALA A 116 -10.08 -3.91 15.53
C ALA A 116 -9.91 -4.81 14.30
N SER A 117 -8.71 -5.35 14.07
CA SER A 117 -8.44 -6.32 12.99
C SER A 117 -8.97 -7.71 13.32
N ILE A 118 -9.00 -8.11 14.60
CA ILE A 118 -9.51 -9.40 15.07
C ILE A 118 -11.04 -9.39 15.20
N PHE A 119 -11.61 -8.23 15.53
CA PHE A 119 -13.05 -8.03 15.66
C PHE A 119 -13.51 -6.91 14.72
N PRO A 120 -13.81 -7.20 13.44
CA PRO A 120 -14.37 -6.20 12.56
C PRO A 120 -15.68 -5.67 13.16
N ILE A 121 -15.74 -4.36 13.39
CA ILE A 121 -16.95 -3.68 13.85
C ILE A 121 -18.02 -3.96 12.79
N LYS A 122 -19.05 -4.73 13.16
CA LYS A 122 -20.27 -4.82 12.36
C LYS A 122 -20.81 -3.40 12.23
N ARG A 123 -20.80 -2.84 11.03
CA ARG A 123 -21.60 -1.66 10.73
C ARG A 123 -23.05 -2.07 10.91
N ASP A 124 -23.72 -1.54 11.92
CA ASP A 124 -25.16 -1.62 12.02
C ASP A 124 -25.75 -0.83 10.83
N ASP A 125 -26.28 -1.54 9.85
CA ASP A 125 -27.12 -1.01 8.77
C ASP A 125 -28.50 -0.57 9.33
N LYS A 126 -28.49 0.32 10.29
CA LYS A 126 -29.68 0.98 10.83
C LYS A 126 -29.62 2.46 10.53
N GLU A 127 -29.78 2.81 9.27
CA GLU A 127 -30.28 4.14 8.87
C GLU A 127 -30.60 4.16 7.38
N ARG A 128 -31.64 3.43 6.98
CA ARG A 128 -32.44 3.74 5.78
C ARG A 128 -33.83 3.14 5.92
N SER A 129 -34.61 3.75 6.78
CA SER A 129 -36.08 3.61 6.71
C SER A 129 -36.71 4.83 7.37
N HIS A 130 -36.65 5.97 6.67
CA HIS A 130 -37.62 7.07 6.79
C HIS A 130 -37.48 7.90 5.51
N GLU A 131 -38.29 7.59 4.55
CA GLU A 131 -39.23 8.40 3.77
C GLU A 131 -39.64 7.63 2.52
#